data_e292a4e2ed39454e9fc715c06592b1a2
#
_entry.id   e292a4e2ed39454e9fc715c06592b1a2
#
_cell.length_a   1.000
_cell.length_b   1.000
_cell.length_c   1.000
_cell.angle_alpha   90.00
_cell.angle_beta   90.00
_cell.angle_gamma   90.00
#
_symmetry.space_group_name_H-M   'P 1'
#
loop_
_entity.id
_entity.type
_entity.pdbx_description
1 polymer ?
#
loop_
_entity_poly.entity_id
_entity_poly.type
_entity_poly.pdbx_seq_one_letter_code
_entity_poly.pdbx_strand_id
1 'polypeptide(L)'
;MNSQDLFLKTVFACMACDGDIASEEIQLLRELISNTDLFKDLDVEVTLKMYVDSINQDGVSFLNQFLSDVSGEELTKEEEMCLVDLAFKTIEADTRIEYSEVKFFKKIRVRLSLTDEEILAKYPDKEDYLLPDITVADEPEWNNVTFAEITIKLNNEESTK
;
A
#
# COMPACT_ATOMS: atom_id res chain seq x y z
N MET A 1 -12.97 1.31 -11.05
CA MET A 1 -12.47 1.43 -9.66
C MET A 1 -12.35 2.92 -9.36
N ASN A 2 -12.85 3.36 -8.23
CA ASN A 2 -12.70 4.78 -7.92
C ASN A 2 -11.39 5.01 -7.16
N SER A 3 -11.06 6.28 -6.99
CA SER A 3 -9.77 6.63 -6.37
C SER A 3 -9.66 6.12 -4.94
N GLN A 4 -10.75 6.15 -4.18
CA GLN A 4 -10.68 5.72 -2.78
C GLN A 4 -10.35 4.25 -2.68
N ASP A 5 -10.95 3.45 -3.55
CA ASP A 5 -10.64 2.02 -3.58
C ASP A 5 -9.17 1.81 -3.93
N LEU A 6 -8.68 2.54 -4.93
CA LEU A 6 -7.29 2.40 -5.33
C LEU A 6 -6.35 2.85 -4.22
N PHE A 7 -6.69 3.92 -3.52
CA PHE A 7 -5.87 4.39 -2.40
C PHE A 7 -5.80 3.32 -1.30
N LEU A 8 -6.94 2.73 -0.95
CA LEU A 8 -6.93 1.70 0.08
C LEU A 8 -6.16 0.46 -0.38
N LYS A 9 -6.33 0.11 -1.65
CA LYS A 9 -5.60 -1.04 -2.18
C LYS A 9 -4.11 -0.78 -2.20
N THR A 10 -3.70 0.48 -2.42
CA THR A 10 -2.29 0.83 -2.35
C THR A 10 -1.72 0.57 -0.95
N VAL A 11 -2.43 1.02 0.08
CA VAL A 11 -1.98 0.78 1.44
C VAL A 11 -1.91 -0.72 1.71
N PHE A 12 -2.96 -1.44 1.35
CA PHE A 12 -2.98 -2.88 1.57
C PHE A 12 -1.84 -3.59 0.84
N ALA A 13 -1.64 -3.25 -0.43
CA ALA A 13 -0.60 -3.91 -1.21
C ALA A 13 0.79 -3.63 -0.64
N CYS A 14 1.03 -2.41 -0.19
CA CYS A 14 2.32 -2.09 0.43
C CYS A 14 2.52 -2.83 1.74
N MET A 15 1.44 -3.03 2.50
CA MET A 15 1.54 -3.82 3.72
C MET A 15 1.86 -5.28 3.42
N ALA A 16 1.27 -5.80 2.37
CA ALA A 16 1.30 -7.23 2.10
C ALA A 16 2.45 -7.68 1.22
N CYS A 17 3.20 -6.75 0.66
CA CYS A 17 4.11 -7.08 -0.44
C CYS A 17 5.26 -7.99 -0.04
N ASP A 18 5.58 -8.08 1.24
CA ASP A 18 6.64 -8.99 1.69
C ASP A 18 6.07 -10.26 2.31
N GLY A 19 4.76 -10.45 2.24
CA GLY A 19 4.13 -11.66 2.75
C GLY A 19 3.70 -11.59 4.20
N ASP A 20 3.83 -10.43 4.83
CA ASP A 20 3.50 -10.28 6.24
C ASP A 20 2.98 -8.86 6.48
N ILE A 21 2.03 -8.71 7.39
CA ILE A 21 1.48 -7.41 7.73
C ILE A 21 1.74 -7.15 9.21
N ALA A 22 2.50 -6.10 9.48
CA ALA A 22 2.88 -5.75 10.83
C ALA A 22 1.75 -5.01 11.54
N SER A 23 1.71 -5.11 12.86
CA SER A 23 0.70 -4.41 13.65
C SER A 23 0.83 -2.90 13.52
N GLU A 24 2.04 -2.40 13.33
CA GLU A 24 2.24 -0.95 13.12
C GLU A 24 1.56 -0.48 11.84
N GLU A 25 1.55 -1.32 10.83
CA GLU A 25 0.88 -0.98 9.58
C GLU A 25 -0.64 -0.95 9.77
N ILE A 26 -1.18 -1.87 10.55
CA ILE A 26 -2.60 -1.86 10.86
C ILE A 26 -2.96 -0.59 11.63
N GLN A 27 -2.09 -0.20 12.56
CA GLN A 27 -2.32 1.02 13.33
C GLN A 27 -2.31 2.25 12.42
N LEU A 28 -1.37 2.30 11.47
CA LEU A 28 -1.36 3.39 10.50
C LEU A 28 -2.66 3.44 9.73
N LEU A 29 -3.17 2.29 9.32
CA LEU A 29 -4.41 2.26 8.56
C LEU A 29 -5.56 2.80 9.39
N ARG A 30 -5.63 2.42 10.66
CA ARG A 30 -6.65 2.97 11.55
C ARG A 30 -6.55 4.49 11.64
N GLU A 31 -5.33 5.01 11.74
CA GLU A 31 -5.15 6.45 11.82
C GLU A 31 -5.56 7.15 10.54
N LEU A 32 -5.25 6.56 9.40
CA LEU A 32 -5.66 7.14 8.14
C LEU A 32 -7.17 7.20 8.02
N ILE A 33 -7.84 6.13 8.44
CA ILE A 33 -9.30 6.10 8.37
C ILE A 33 -9.91 7.14 9.31
N SER A 34 -9.36 7.27 10.50
CA SER A 34 -9.91 8.16 11.51
C SER A 34 -9.63 9.62 11.23
N ASN A 35 -8.47 9.93 10.64
CA ASN A 35 -7.99 11.30 10.57
C ASN A 35 -8.07 11.92 9.20
N THR A 36 -8.47 11.14 8.18
CA THR A 36 -8.58 11.68 6.83
C THR A 36 -9.91 11.27 6.23
N ASP A 37 -10.24 11.88 5.10
CA ASP A 37 -11.44 11.53 4.34
C ASP A 37 -11.12 10.64 3.15
N LEU A 38 -9.91 10.07 3.11
CA LEU A 38 -9.47 9.34 1.93
C LEU A 38 -10.36 8.14 1.61
N PHE A 39 -10.97 7.56 2.63
CA PHE A 39 -11.76 6.34 2.45
C PHE A 39 -13.20 6.52 2.90
N LYS A 40 -13.69 7.75 2.94
CA LYS A 40 -14.96 8.03 3.58
C LYS A 40 -16.14 7.36 2.89
N ASP A 41 -16.03 7.12 1.60
CA ASP A 41 -17.12 6.52 0.83
C ASP A 41 -16.98 5.02 0.69
N LEU A 42 -15.99 4.42 1.34
CA LEU A 42 -15.77 2.98 1.29
C LEU A 42 -16.23 2.32 2.58
N ASP A 43 -16.79 1.12 2.43
CA ASP A 43 -16.89 0.25 3.58
C ASP A 43 -15.55 -0.45 3.73
N VAL A 44 -14.71 0.12 4.59
CA VAL A 44 -13.31 -0.29 4.66
C VAL A 44 -13.19 -1.74 5.11
N GLU A 45 -13.98 -2.16 6.10
CA GLU A 45 -13.86 -3.53 6.58
C GLU A 45 -14.26 -4.54 5.54
N VAL A 46 -15.33 -4.27 4.81
CA VAL A 46 -15.75 -5.18 3.74
C VAL A 46 -14.70 -5.22 2.63
N THR A 47 -14.19 -4.05 2.28
CA THR A 47 -13.20 -3.97 1.21
C THR A 47 -11.92 -4.69 1.60
N LEU A 48 -11.45 -4.50 2.83
CA LEU A 48 -10.24 -5.20 3.29
C LEU A 48 -10.44 -6.70 3.32
N LYS A 49 -11.63 -7.15 3.73
CA LYS A 49 -11.90 -8.58 3.71
C LYS A 49 -11.81 -9.13 2.30
N MET A 50 -12.33 -8.39 1.34
CA MET A 50 -12.23 -8.81 -0.06
C MET A 50 -10.78 -8.88 -0.51
N TYR A 51 -9.95 -7.91 -0.11
CA TYR A 51 -8.55 -7.93 -0.47
C TYR A 51 -7.84 -9.14 0.15
N VAL A 52 -8.11 -9.41 1.43
CA VAL A 52 -7.48 -10.56 2.10
C VAL A 52 -7.89 -11.86 1.41
N ASP A 53 -9.17 -12.01 1.11
CA ASP A 53 -9.64 -13.20 0.43
C ASP A 53 -8.97 -13.35 -0.93
N SER A 54 -8.86 -12.24 -1.66
CA SER A 54 -8.26 -12.30 -2.99
C SER A 54 -6.79 -12.64 -2.95
N ILE A 55 -6.03 -12.06 -2.02
CA ILE A 55 -4.61 -12.32 -1.99
C ILE A 55 -4.33 -13.73 -1.47
N ASN A 56 -5.18 -14.24 -0.57
CA ASN A 56 -5.02 -15.60 -0.11
C ASN A 56 -5.32 -16.59 -1.23
N GLN A 57 -6.20 -16.23 -2.14
CA GLN A 57 -6.54 -17.10 -3.27
C GLN A 57 -5.51 -16.98 -4.40
N ASP A 58 -5.09 -15.76 -4.71
CA ASP A 58 -4.31 -15.48 -5.91
C ASP A 58 -2.83 -15.29 -5.64
N GLY A 59 -2.43 -15.10 -4.38
CA GLY A 59 -1.03 -14.91 -4.04
C GLY A 59 -0.46 -13.67 -4.69
N VAL A 60 0.74 -13.80 -5.22
CA VAL A 60 1.45 -12.68 -5.82
C VAL A 60 0.68 -12.08 -7.00
N SER A 61 -0.19 -12.86 -7.63
CA SER A 61 -1.01 -12.33 -8.72
C SER A 61 -1.88 -11.17 -8.27
N PHE A 62 -2.29 -11.15 -7.00
CA PHE A 62 -3.04 -10.01 -6.47
C PHE A 62 -2.22 -8.73 -6.57
N LEU A 63 -0.94 -8.80 -6.21
CA LEU A 63 -0.07 -7.64 -6.29
C LEU A 63 0.15 -7.20 -7.73
N ASN A 64 0.32 -8.14 -8.62
CA ASN A 64 0.48 -7.81 -10.03
C ASN A 64 -0.78 -7.18 -10.60
N GLN A 65 -1.94 -7.65 -10.16
CA GLN A 65 -3.20 -7.04 -10.59
C GLN A 65 -3.31 -5.61 -10.06
N PHE A 66 -2.89 -5.38 -8.81
CA PHE A 66 -2.88 -4.02 -8.28
C PHE A 66 -2.01 -3.11 -9.14
N LEU A 67 -0.83 -3.59 -9.52
CA LEU A 67 0.06 -2.77 -10.34
C LEU A 67 -0.58 -2.47 -11.70
N SER A 68 -1.30 -3.43 -12.26
CA SER A 68 -2.05 -3.18 -13.50
C SER A 68 -3.13 -2.14 -13.29
N ASP A 69 -3.79 -2.20 -12.14
CA ASP A 69 -4.83 -1.22 -11.82
C ASP A 69 -4.25 0.19 -11.78
N VAL A 70 -3.07 0.34 -11.20
CA VAL A 70 -2.41 1.65 -11.15
C VAL A 70 -2.14 2.15 -12.56
N SER A 71 -1.64 1.27 -13.44
CA SER A 71 -1.35 1.66 -14.81
C SER A 71 -2.61 2.03 -15.57
N GLY A 72 -3.74 1.41 -15.24
CA GLY A 72 -4.95 1.57 -16.00
C GLY A 72 -5.83 2.73 -15.58
N GLU A 73 -5.54 3.37 -14.45
CA GLU A 73 -6.37 4.47 -13.96
C GLU A 73 -5.83 5.79 -14.46
N GLU A 74 -6.74 6.68 -14.80
CA GLU A 74 -6.36 8.03 -15.16
C GLU A 74 -6.36 8.88 -13.90
N LEU A 75 -5.18 9.05 -13.32
CA LEU A 75 -5.04 9.78 -12.09
C LEU A 75 -4.49 11.16 -12.36
N THR A 76 -4.97 12.14 -11.61
CA THR A 76 -4.33 13.46 -11.63
C THR A 76 -2.99 13.35 -10.92
N LYS A 77 -2.14 14.35 -11.14
CA LYS A 77 -0.85 14.36 -10.43
C LYS A 77 -1.04 14.44 -8.94
N GLU A 78 -2.09 15.11 -8.48
CA GLU A 78 -2.38 15.14 -7.05
C GLU A 78 -2.75 13.78 -6.53
N GLU A 79 -3.55 13.04 -7.29
CA GLU A 79 -3.90 11.67 -6.88
C GLU A 79 -2.70 10.77 -6.90
N GLU A 80 -1.83 10.92 -7.90
CA GLU A 80 -0.59 10.14 -7.92
C GLU A 80 0.29 10.47 -6.74
N MET A 81 0.39 11.74 -6.38
CA MET A 81 1.18 12.12 -5.22
C MET A 81 0.58 11.56 -3.93
N CYS A 82 -0.74 11.46 -3.86
CA CYS A 82 -1.40 10.81 -2.74
C CYS A 82 -1.01 9.35 -2.65
N LEU A 83 -0.98 8.64 -3.79
CA LEU A 83 -0.51 7.27 -3.80
C LEU A 83 0.91 7.15 -3.27
N VAL A 84 1.78 8.04 -3.72
CA VAL A 84 3.18 8.03 -3.28
C VAL A 84 3.25 8.26 -1.77
N ASP A 85 2.50 9.23 -1.27
CA ASP A 85 2.48 9.53 0.14
C ASP A 85 2.00 8.33 0.96
N LEU A 86 0.94 7.68 0.51
CA LEU A 86 0.41 6.52 1.21
C LEU A 86 1.41 5.37 1.21
N ALA A 87 2.11 5.17 0.10
CA ALA A 87 3.11 4.13 0.02
C ALA A 87 4.27 4.41 0.99
N PHE A 88 4.77 5.64 1.00
CA PHE A 88 5.84 5.99 1.93
C PHE A 88 5.41 5.78 3.37
N LYS A 89 4.22 6.27 3.73
CA LYS A 89 3.75 6.14 5.10
C LYS A 89 3.59 4.69 5.51
N THR A 90 3.10 3.87 4.59
CA THR A 90 2.90 2.45 4.89
C THR A 90 4.22 1.73 5.08
N ILE A 91 5.16 1.98 4.18
CA ILE A 91 6.46 1.32 4.25
C ILE A 91 7.20 1.72 5.53
N GLU A 92 7.04 2.98 5.92
CA GLU A 92 7.78 3.50 7.07
C GLU A 92 7.02 3.35 8.38
N ALA A 93 5.84 2.76 8.36
CA ALA A 93 5.06 2.56 9.58
C ALA A 93 5.76 1.63 10.54
N ASP A 94 6.42 0.62 10.03
CA ASP A 94 7.27 -0.26 10.83
C ASP A 94 8.64 0.39 10.93
N THR A 95 9.30 0.21 12.06
CA THR A 95 10.64 0.76 12.24
C THR A 95 11.65 0.07 11.35
N ARG A 96 11.32 -1.09 10.83
CA ARG A 96 12.21 -1.85 9.95
C ARG A 96 11.68 -1.77 8.54
N ILE A 97 12.43 -1.13 7.65
CA ILE A 97 12.05 -1.01 6.26
C ILE A 97 12.66 -2.19 5.51
N GLU A 98 11.81 -3.00 4.91
CA GLU A 98 12.27 -4.17 4.18
C GLU A 98 12.61 -3.77 2.75
N TYR A 99 13.65 -4.39 2.21
CA TYR A 99 14.04 -4.12 0.84
C TYR A 99 12.92 -4.46 -0.15
N SER A 100 12.17 -5.51 0.14
CA SER A 100 11.05 -5.88 -0.72
C SER A 100 10.00 -4.79 -0.80
N GLU A 101 9.81 -4.04 0.29
CA GLU A 101 8.86 -2.94 0.28
C GLU A 101 9.34 -1.80 -0.60
N VAL A 102 10.63 -1.50 -0.53
CA VAL A 102 11.21 -0.45 -1.38
C VAL A 102 11.11 -0.85 -2.85
N LYS A 103 11.42 -2.11 -3.15
CA LYS A 103 11.29 -2.59 -4.52
C LYS A 103 9.85 -2.50 -5.01
N PHE A 104 8.91 -2.82 -4.15
CA PHE A 104 7.51 -2.74 -4.54
C PHE A 104 7.12 -1.29 -4.83
N PHE A 105 7.58 -0.36 -4.00
CA PHE A 105 7.33 1.05 -4.27
C PHE A 105 7.86 1.45 -5.64
N LYS A 106 9.05 0.98 -5.99
CA LYS A 106 9.63 1.33 -7.29
C LYS A 106 8.77 0.80 -8.44
N LYS A 107 8.14 -0.34 -8.25
CA LYS A 107 7.22 -0.87 -9.26
C LYS A 107 5.99 0.01 -9.40
N ILE A 108 5.48 0.55 -8.30
CA ILE A 108 4.39 1.51 -8.37
C ILE A 108 4.85 2.77 -9.08
N ARG A 109 6.01 3.27 -8.69
CA ARG A 109 6.53 4.55 -9.16
C ARG A 109 6.65 4.59 -10.67
N VAL A 110 7.15 3.52 -11.29
CA VAL A 110 7.36 3.53 -12.73
C VAL A 110 6.06 3.57 -13.52
N ARG A 111 4.93 3.33 -12.87
CA ARG A 111 3.63 3.38 -13.51
C ARG A 111 2.94 4.72 -13.38
N LEU A 112 3.56 5.66 -12.69
CA LEU A 112 3.00 6.98 -12.49
C LEU A 112 3.64 7.96 -13.44
N SER A 113 2.95 9.07 -13.71
CA SER A 113 3.49 10.11 -14.57
C SER A 113 4.36 11.11 -13.81
N LEU A 114 4.35 11.06 -12.48
CA LEU A 114 5.19 11.96 -11.68
C LEU A 114 6.66 11.71 -11.99
N THR A 115 7.44 12.80 -12.04
CA THR A 115 8.88 12.69 -12.19
C THR A 115 9.53 12.54 -10.83
N ASP A 116 10.79 12.09 -10.85
CA ASP A 116 11.57 12.01 -9.62
C ASP A 116 11.71 13.39 -8.98
N GLU A 117 11.88 14.40 -9.81
CA GLU A 117 12.01 15.79 -9.28
C GLU A 117 10.74 16.21 -8.55
N GLU A 118 9.58 15.85 -9.09
CA GLU A 118 8.33 16.22 -8.44
C GLU A 118 8.18 15.54 -7.10
N ILE A 119 8.56 14.27 -7.03
CA ILE A 119 8.48 13.53 -5.77
C ILE A 119 9.48 14.08 -4.77
N LEU A 120 10.70 14.33 -5.20
CA LEU A 120 11.74 14.83 -4.30
C LEU A 120 11.46 16.25 -3.85
N ALA A 121 10.75 17.05 -4.64
CA ALA A 121 10.36 18.39 -4.20
C ALA A 121 9.49 18.32 -2.96
N LYS A 122 8.67 17.29 -2.84
CA LYS A 122 7.82 17.13 -1.68
C LYS A 122 8.45 16.27 -0.60
N TYR A 123 9.28 15.32 -0.98
CA TYR A 123 9.90 14.37 -0.05
C TYR A 123 11.41 14.32 -0.33
N PRO A 124 12.14 15.38 0.06
CA PRO A 124 13.56 15.45 -0.33
C PRO A 124 14.44 14.38 0.29
N ASP A 125 13.98 13.72 1.35
CA ASP A 125 14.76 12.68 2.00
C ASP A 125 14.44 11.28 1.48
N LYS A 126 13.70 11.16 0.38
CA LYS A 126 13.27 9.85 -0.14
C LYS A 126 14.04 9.45 -1.39
N GLU A 127 15.23 9.98 -1.57
CA GLU A 127 16.00 9.71 -2.78
C GLU A 127 16.30 8.23 -2.95
N ASP A 128 16.54 7.53 -1.86
CA ASP A 128 16.86 6.10 -1.94
C ASP A 128 15.74 5.29 -2.55
N TYR A 129 14.49 5.74 -2.41
CA TYR A 129 13.36 5.04 -2.98
C TYR A 129 13.29 5.18 -4.49
N LEU A 130 14.04 6.13 -5.04
CA LEU A 130 13.97 6.44 -6.47
C LEU A 130 15.17 5.94 -7.24
N LEU A 131 16.17 5.40 -6.56
CA LEU A 131 17.37 4.90 -7.22
C LEU A 131 17.04 3.62 -7.99
N PRO A 132 17.71 3.39 -9.12
CA PRO A 132 17.47 2.16 -9.85
C PRO A 132 17.89 0.95 -9.04
N ASP A 133 17.15 -0.14 -9.23
CA ASP A 133 17.53 -1.41 -8.64
C ASP A 133 18.62 -2.05 -9.48
N ILE A 134 19.65 -2.50 -8.81
CA ILE A 134 20.70 -3.22 -9.49
C ILE A 134 20.34 -4.69 -9.57
N THR A 135 19.70 -5.19 -8.55
CA THR A 135 19.32 -6.59 -8.46
C THR A 135 18.01 -6.80 -9.18
N VAL A 136 17.89 -7.91 -9.84
CA VAL A 136 16.73 -8.17 -10.68
C VAL A 136 15.80 -9.21 -10.11
N ALA A 137 15.87 -9.51 -8.86
CA ALA A 137 14.91 -10.42 -8.26
C ALA A 137 13.57 -9.74 -8.24
N ASP A 138 12.59 -10.30 -8.89
CA ASP A 138 11.38 -9.58 -9.16
C ASP A 138 10.25 -9.88 -8.21
N GLU A 139 10.07 -11.13 -7.89
CA GLU A 139 8.86 -11.51 -7.19
C GLU A 139 9.19 -12.05 -5.82
N PRO A 140 8.43 -11.70 -4.81
CA PRO A 140 8.63 -12.34 -3.52
C PRO A 140 8.34 -13.83 -3.62
N GLU A 141 9.04 -14.60 -2.80
CA GLU A 141 8.78 -16.02 -2.73
C GLU A 141 7.85 -16.29 -1.58
N TRP A 142 6.64 -16.64 -1.93
CA TRP A 142 5.59 -16.81 -0.94
C TRP A 142 5.25 -18.29 -0.84
N ASN A 143 5.98 -18.99 0.00
CA ASN A 143 5.69 -20.39 0.25
C ASN A 143 4.72 -20.50 1.39
N ASN A 144 3.50 -20.93 1.07
CA ASN A 144 2.47 -21.15 2.09
C ASN A 144 2.11 -19.87 2.85
N VAL A 145 2.15 -18.73 2.16
CA VAL A 145 1.78 -17.46 2.77
C VAL A 145 0.26 -17.39 2.85
N THR A 146 -0.26 -17.08 4.02
CA THR A 146 -1.67 -16.85 4.23
C THR A 146 -1.84 -15.66 5.13
N PHE A 147 -2.70 -14.73 4.75
CA PHE A 147 -2.92 -13.52 5.51
C PHE A 147 -4.11 -13.69 6.43
N ALA A 148 -3.96 -13.20 7.65
CA ALA A 148 -5.05 -13.18 8.60
C ALA A 148 -6.05 -12.11 8.21
N GLU A 149 -7.28 -12.32 8.63
CA GLU A 149 -8.31 -11.32 8.42
C GLU A 149 -7.95 -10.03 9.17
N ILE A 150 -8.12 -8.89 8.50
CA ILE A 150 -7.84 -7.60 9.10
C ILE A 150 -9.14 -7.04 9.65
N THR A 151 -9.16 -6.74 10.94
CA THR A 151 -10.31 -6.17 11.59
C THR A 151 -9.97 -4.77 12.03
N ILE A 152 -10.76 -3.80 11.58
CA ILE A 152 -10.56 -2.40 11.91
C ILE A 152 -11.67 -1.99 12.86
N LYS A 153 -11.33 -1.77 14.12
CA LYS A 153 -12.28 -1.35 15.12
C LYS A 153 -12.01 0.08 15.45
N LEU A 154 -12.78 0.97 14.87
CA LEU A 154 -12.55 2.40 15.03
C LEU A 154 -13.28 3.00 16.17
N ASN A 155 -14.31 2.32 16.65
CA ASN A 155 -15.06 2.85 17.75
C ASN A 155 -14.33 2.54 19.03
N ASN A 156 -15.02 2.68 20.09
CA ASN A 156 -14.46 2.44 21.38
C ASN A 156 -14.61 1.00 21.81
N GLU A 157 -14.70 0.09 20.90
CA GLU A 157 -14.75 -1.30 21.27
C GLU A 157 -13.54 -1.67 22.05
N GLU A 158 -12.43 -1.03 21.74
CA GLU A 158 -11.24 -1.32 22.52
C GLU A 158 -11.45 -1.08 23.97
N SER A 159 -12.29 -0.13 24.26
CA SER A 159 -12.53 0.20 25.65
C SER A 159 -13.27 -0.89 26.38
N THR A 160 -13.82 -1.82 25.65
CA THR A 160 -14.53 -2.90 26.30
C THR A 160 -13.61 -4.01 26.75
N LYS A 161 -12.36 -3.87 26.48
CA LYS A 161 -11.42 -4.90 26.91
C LYS A 161 -11.23 -4.85 28.37
#